data_3e5a96edee1ebfe281e2bcc157a10959
#
_entry.id   3e5a96edee1ebfe281e2bcc157a10959
#
_cell.length_a   1.000
_cell.length_b   1.000
_cell.length_c   1.000
_cell.angle_alpha   90.00
_cell.angle_beta   90.00
_cell.angle_gamma   90.00
#
_symmetry.space_group_name_H-M   'P 1'
#
loop_
_entity.id
_entity.type
_entity.pdbx_description
1 polymer ?
#
loop_
_entity_poly.entity_id
_entity_poly.type
_entity_poly.pdbx_seq_one_letter_code
_entity_poly.pdbx_strand_id
1 'polypeptide(L)'
;FMSYQASIEDAVYNAGRFLKEAGAGAIKLEGGSAYCPQIRAIIDAGIPVIGHIGLLPQSYHLSSGYHIQGKTNYEAEKIFDDAIKIEQSGAFAIVLEGIPSKLAKKITESIKIPTIGIGAGPYCDGQIQVFHDILGLYDEIIPKHSKQYSNLGNEIKRVIKKYKLEVESNFFPKIEEKNTDKS
;
A
#
# COMPACT_ATOMS: atom_id res chain seq x y z
N PHE A 1 -0.24 9.01 -9.11
CA PHE A 1 -0.92 9.03 -10.41
C PHE A 1 -0.17 9.94 -11.39
N MET A 2 -0.04 9.54 -12.66
CA MET A 2 0.68 10.23 -13.74
C MET A 2 2.20 10.36 -13.54
N SER A 3 2.80 9.55 -12.68
CA SER A 3 4.27 9.53 -12.49
C SER A 3 4.99 8.55 -13.43
N TYR A 4 4.26 7.61 -14.05
CA TYR A 4 4.83 6.59 -14.93
C TYR A 4 3.91 6.21 -16.09
N GLN A 5 2.64 6.64 -16.04
CA GLN A 5 1.63 6.22 -17.00
C GLN A 5 1.78 6.91 -18.36
N ALA A 6 2.29 8.15 -18.38
CA ALA A 6 2.32 8.97 -19.57
C ALA A 6 3.45 8.57 -20.54
N SER A 7 4.66 8.30 -20.01
CA SER A 7 5.82 7.93 -20.82
C SER A 7 6.82 7.06 -20.06
N ILE A 8 7.74 6.44 -20.78
CA ILE A 8 8.87 5.70 -20.19
C ILE A 8 9.85 6.68 -19.53
N GLU A 9 10.08 7.83 -20.15
CA GLU A 9 10.96 8.88 -19.65
C GLU A 9 10.48 9.41 -18.31
N ASP A 10 9.18 9.70 -18.16
CA ASP A 10 8.58 10.11 -16.89
C ASP A 10 8.73 9.03 -15.83
N ALA A 11 8.53 7.76 -16.19
CA ALA A 11 8.67 6.64 -15.28
C ALA A 11 10.09 6.55 -14.71
N VAL A 12 11.11 6.61 -15.56
CA VAL A 12 12.53 6.57 -15.15
C VAL A 12 12.90 7.81 -14.35
N TYR A 13 12.50 9.01 -14.81
CA TYR A 13 12.78 10.25 -14.12
C TYR A 13 12.20 10.27 -12.70
N ASN A 14 10.91 9.94 -12.56
CA ASN A 14 10.25 9.94 -11.26
C ASN A 14 10.76 8.83 -10.35
N ALA A 15 11.07 7.64 -10.87
CA ALA A 15 11.72 6.59 -10.10
C ALA A 15 13.07 7.05 -9.54
N GLY A 16 13.88 7.72 -10.37
CA GLY A 16 15.18 8.30 -9.96
C GLY A 16 15.04 9.34 -8.84
N ARG A 17 13.97 10.13 -8.85
CA ARG A 17 13.70 11.10 -7.78
C ARG A 17 13.47 10.42 -6.41
N PHE A 18 12.74 9.31 -6.36
CA PHE A 18 12.55 8.57 -5.11
C PHE A 18 13.88 8.14 -4.48
N LEU A 19 14.83 7.71 -5.28
CA LEU A 19 16.15 7.33 -4.77
C LEU A 19 16.97 8.55 -4.33
N LYS A 20 17.03 9.59 -5.18
CA LYS A 20 17.87 10.76 -4.94
C LYS A 20 17.31 11.71 -3.86
N GLU A 21 16.01 11.92 -3.85
CA GLU A 21 15.37 12.92 -2.99
C GLU A 21 14.82 12.33 -1.69
N ALA A 22 14.32 11.07 -1.74
CA ALA A 22 13.73 10.40 -0.58
C ALA A 22 14.58 9.27 0.02
N GLY A 23 15.72 8.94 -0.58
CA GLY A 23 16.60 7.88 -0.10
C GLY A 23 15.99 6.48 -0.21
N ALA A 24 15.02 6.27 -1.12
CA ALA A 24 14.42 4.97 -1.33
C ALA A 24 15.44 3.97 -1.92
N GLY A 25 15.39 2.70 -1.48
CA GLY A 25 16.21 1.63 -2.05
C GLY A 25 15.60 0.95 -3.27
N ALA A 26 14.30 1.13 -3.47
CA ALA A 26 13.51 0.57 -4.58
C ALA A 26 12.22 1.36 -4.76
N ILE A 27 11.52 1.13 -5.88
CA ILE A 27 10.18 1.71 -6.09
C ILE A 27 9.13 0.63 -6.30
N LYS A 28 7.87 0.94 -5.99
CA LYS A 28 6.73 0.11 -6.33
C LYS A 28 5.93 0.80 -7.44
N LEU A 29 5.50 0.02 -8.45
CA LEU A 29 4.74 0.50 -9.58
C LEU A 29 3.47 -0.36 -9.76
N GLU A 30 2.30 0.29 -9.84
CA GLU A 30 1.01 -0.36 -10.01
C GLU A 30 0.70 -0.63 -11.48
N GLY A 31 0.11 -1.79 -11.74
CA GLY A 31 -0.40 -2.19 -13.04
C GLY A 31 0.29 -3.42 -13.59
N GLY A 32 -0.41 -4.08 -14.49
CA GLY A 32 0.03 -5.32 -15.11
C GLY A 32 0.93 -5.12 -16.32
N SER A 33 0.76 -6.00 -17.31
CA SER A 33 1.60 -6.08 -18.51
C SER A 33 1.66 -4.79 -19.34
N ALA A 34 0.68 -3.91 -19.21
CA ALA A 34 0.68 -2.62 -19.90
C ALA A 34 1.86 -1.71 -19.50
N TYR A 35 2.44 -1.92 -18.31
CA TYR A 35 3.55 -1.13 -17.79
C TYR A 35 4.88 -1.89 -17.72
N CYS A 36 4.95 -3.08 -18.32
CA CYS A 36 6.21 -3.82 -18.43
C CYS A 36 7.35 -3.05 -19.13
N PRO A 37 7.10 -2.23 -20.15
CA PRO A 37 8.14 -1.38 -20.75
C PRO A 37 8.72 -0.37 -19.75
N GLN A 38 7.89 0.27 -18.93
CA GLN A 38 8.32 1.20 -17.89
C GLN A 38 9.12 0.48 -16.79
N ILE A 39 8.63 -0.68 -16.33
CA ILE A 39 9.32 -1.52 -15.33
C ILE A 39 10.73 -1.86 -15.85
N ARG A 40 10.82 -2.33 -17.09
CA ARG A 40 12.11 -2.69 -17.71
C ARG A 40 13.06 -1.51 -17.79
N ALA A 41 12.59 -0.36 -18.27
CA ALA A 41 13.42 0.83 -18.42
C ALA A 41 13.93 1.37 -17.08
N ILE A 42 13.11 1.31 -16.02
CA ILE A 42 13.50 1.69 -14.66
C ILE A 42 14.61 0.76 -14.15
N ILE A 43 14.46 -0.56 -14.36
CA ILE A 43 15.45 -1.56 -13.96
C ILE A 43 16.77 -1.40 -14.74
N ASP A 44 16.68 -1.16 -16.05
CA ASP A 44 17.86 -0.91 -16.89
C ASP A 44 18.61 0.37 -16.49
N ALA A 45 17.90 1.34 -15.88
CA ALA A 45 18.51 2.51 -15.23
C ALA A 45 19.13 2.21 -13.85
N GLY A 46 19.11 0.96 -13.39
CA GLY A 46 19.72 0.53 -12.12
C GLY A 46 18.81 0.68 -10.89
N ILE A 47 17.51 0.87 -11.07
CA ILE A 47 16.55 1.07 -9.97
C ILE A 47 15.74 -0.22 -9.76
N PRO A 48 15.79 -0.87 -8.58
CA PRO A 48 14.99 -2.05 -8.30
C PRO A 48 13.48 -1.73 -8.26
N VAL A 49 12.66 -2.61 -8.85
CA VAL A 49 11.21 -2.43 -8.96
C VAL A 49 10.45 -3.57 -8.28
N ILE A 50 9.45 -3.22 -7.51
CA ILE A 50 8.38 -4.10 -7.03
C ILE A 50 7.16 -3.87 -7.93
N GLY A 51 6.64 -4.95 -8.55
CA GLY A 51 5.37 -4.88 -9.27
C GLY A 51 4.17 -4.87 -8.32
N HIS A 52 2.99 -4.47 -8.83
CA HIS A 52 1.76 -4.51 -8.05
C HIS A 52 0.56 -4.75 -8.99
N ILE A 53 -0.18 -5.83 -8.74
CA ILE A 53 -1.35 -6.24 -9.52
C ILE A 53 -2.54 -6.62 -8.62
N GLY A 54 -3.69 -6.80 -9.25
CA GLY A 54 -4.96 -7.04 -8.59
C GLY A 54 -5.75 -5.74 -8.44
N LEU A 55 -6.15 -5.39 -7.24
CA LEU A 55 -6.73 -4.09 -6.94
C LEU A 55 -5.64 -3.01 -7.05
N LEU A 56 -5.93 -1.96 -7.80
CA LEU A 56 -4.99 -0.86 -8.06
C LEU A 56 -5.58 0.45 -7.54
N PRO A 57 -5.22 0.90 -6.34
CA PRO A 57 -5.78 2.10 -5.72
C PRO A 57 -5.69 3.37 -6.57
N GLN A 58 -4.60 3.54 -7.33
CA GLN A 58 -4.44 4.71 -8.22
C GLN A 58 -5.34 4.65 -9.46
N SER A 59 -5.87 3.48 -9.79
CA SER A 59 -6.79 3.27 -10.92
C SER A 59 -8.25 3.10 -10.47
N TYR A 60 -8.59 3.60 -9.28
CA TYR A 60 -9.91 3.52 -8.66
C TYR A 60 -11.06 3.92 -9.59
N HIS A 61 -10.89 4.99 -10.37
CA HIS A 61 -11.91 5.47 -11.31
C HIS A 61 -12.20 4.48 -12.45
N LEU A 62 -11.25 3.61 -12.82
CA LEU A 62 -11.46 2.58 -13.83
C LEU A 62 -12.16 1.33 -13.26
N SER A 63 -12.05 1.11 -11.95
CA SER A 63 -12.47 -0.14 -11.31
C SER A 63 -13.87 -0.07 -10.66
N SER A 64 -14.61 1.02 -10.80
CA SER A 64 -15.92 1.24 -10.15
C SER A 64 -15.90 1.01 -8.62
N GLY A 65 -14.76 1.22 -7.96
CA GLY A 65 -14.59 1.07 -6.51
C GLY A 65 -13.63 -0.06 -6.09
N TYR A 66 -13.56 -0.27 -4.77
CA TYR A 66 -12.69 -1.28 -4.15
C TYR A 66 -13.36 -2.66 -4.15
N HIS A 67 -13.16 -3.42 -5.24
CA HIS A 67 -13.68 -4.78 -5.38
C HIS A 67 -12.55 -5.78 -5.56
N ILE A 68 -12.75 -7.00 -5.04
CA ILE A 68 -11.84 -8.12 -5.30
C ILE A 68 -11.78 -8.36 -6.81
N GLN A 69 -10.58 -8.33 -7.36
CA GLN A 69 -10.26 -8.55 -8.76
C GLN A 69 -9.97 -10.05 -9.02
N GLY A 70 -10.17 -10.51 -10.26
CA GLY A 70 -9.88 -11.91 -10.60
C GLY A 70 -10.94 -12.91 -10.11
N LYS A 71 -12.19 -12.50 -10.00
CA LYS A 71 -13.31 -13.40 -9.64
C LYS A 71 -13.76 -14.28 -10.80
N THR A 72 -13.70 -13.79 -12.02
CA THR A 72 -14.00 -14.57 -13.22
C THR A 72 -12.74 -15.27 -13.71
N ASN A 73 -12.91 -16.37 -14.45
CA ASN A 73 -11.78 -17.08 -15.04
C ASN A 73 -10.93 -16.16 -15.95
N TYR A 74 -11.58 -15.35 -16.75
CA TYR A 74 -10.91 -14.40 -17.64
C TYR A 74 -10.04 -13.38 -16.87
N GLU A 75 -10.59 -12.76 -15.82
CA GLU A 75 -9.82 -11.83 -14.98
C GLU A 75 -8.68 -12.54 -14.24
N ALA A 76 -8.92 -13.76 -13.75
CA ALA A 76 -7.90 -14.54 -13.06
C ALA A 76 -6.73 -14.90 -13.97
N GLU A 77 -7.01 -15.33 -15.22
CA GLU A 77 -5.98 -15.59 -16.21
C GLU A 77 -5.19 -14.34 -16.56
N LYS A 78 -5.86 -13.21 -16.75
CA LYS A 78 -5.19 -11.93 -17.01
C LYS A 78 -4.25 -11.53 -15.88
N ILE A 79 -4.68 -11.61 -14.62
CA ILE A 79 -3.85 -11.29 -13.44
C ILE A 79 -2.67 -12.27 -13.34
N PHE A 80 -2.89 -13.54 -13.63
CA PHE A 80 -1.84 -14.55 -13.65
C PHE A 80 -0.79 -14.24 -14.73
N ASP A 81 -1.21 -13.94 -15.95
CA ASP A 81 -0.31 -13.54 -17.04
C ASP A 81 0.45 -12.26 -16.75
N ASP A 82 -0.21 -11.29 -16.10
CA ASP A 82 0.42 -10.05 -15.65
C ASP A 82 1.55 -10.33 -14.65
N ALA A 83 1.37 -11.26 -13.71
CA ALA A 83 2.41 -11.65 -12.75
C ALA A 83 3.65 -12.22 -13.45
N ILE A 84 3.45 -13.13 -14.40
CA ILE A 84 4.54 -13.74 -15.20
C ILE A 84 5.31 -12.66 -15.98
N LYS A 85 4.58 -11.74 -16.63
CA LYS A 85 5.22 -10.68 -17.45
C LYS A 85 5.98 -9.66 -16.61
N ILE A 86 5.50 -9.35 -15.39
CA ILE A 86 6.21 -8.48 -14.45
C ILE A 86 7.52 -9.13 -13.99
N GLU A 87 7.50 -10.42 -13.64
CA GLU A 87 8.73 -11.17 -13.34
C GLU A 87 9.70 -11.14 -14.52
N GLN A 88 9.23 -11.44 -15.73
CA GLN A 88 10.04 -11.42 -16.97
C GLN A 88 10.60 -10.01 -17.27
N SER A 89 9.94 -8.96 -16.83
CA SER A 89 10.43 -7.58 -16.92
C SER A 89 11.54 -7.26 -15.94
N GLY A 90 11.86 -8.18 -15.00
CA GLY A 90 12.96 -8.07 -14.05
C GLY A 90 12.58 -7.49 -12.69
N ALA A 91 11.29 -7.33 -12.38
CA ALA A 91 10.86 -6.98 -11.02
C ALA A 91 11.41 -8.02 -10.01
N PHE A 92 11.85 -7.57 -8.83
CA PHE A 92 12.42 -8.46 -7.83
C PHE A 92 11.40 -8.98 -6.79
N ALA A 93 10.20 -8.40 -6.76
CA ALA A 93 9.06 -8.82 -5.95
C ALA A 93 7.76 -8.32 -6.56
N ILE A 94 6.63 -8.84 -6.12
CA ILE A 94 5.32 -8.43 -6.59
C ILE A 94 4.30 -8.36 -5.45
N VAL A 95 3.52 -7.28 -5.40
CA VAL A 95 2.35 -7.14 -4.50
C VAL A 95 1.13 -7.71 -5.19
N LEU A 96 0.38 -8.56 -4.48
CA LEU A 96 -0.90 -9.13 -4.88
C LEU A 96 -1.98 -8.53 -3.99
N GLU A 97 -2.79 -7.61 -4.53
CA GLU A 97 -3.80 -6.92 -3.73
C GLU A 97 -5.22 -7.30 -4.14
N GLY A 98 -6.06 -7.64 -3.13
CA GLY A 98 -7.50 -7.83 -3.31
C GLY A 98 -7.87 -8.86 -4.36
N ILE A 99 -7.21 -10.01 -4.39
CA ILE A 99 -7.47 -11.13 -5.31
C ILE A 99 -7.88 -12.40 -4.54
N PRO A 100 -8.58 -13.37 -5.18
CA PRO A 100 -8.91 -14.64 -4.55
C PRO A 100 -7.67 -15.40 -4.07
N SER A 101 -7.72 -15.98 -2.87
CA SER A 101 -6.59 -16.70 -2.26
C SER A 101 -6.07 -17.87 -3.09
N LYS A 102 -6.95 -18.55 -3.84
CA LYS A 102 -6.55 -19.62 -4.78
C LYS A 102 -5.73 -19.08 -5.95
N LEU A 103 -6.06 -17.90 -6.46
CA LEU A 103 -5.30 -17.24 -7.51
C LEU A 103 -3.93 -16.78 -6.97
N ALA A 104 -3.89 -16.16 -5.80
CA ALA A 104 -2.65 -15.78 -5.15
C ALA A 104 -1.72 -16.99 -4.95
N LYS A 105 -2.25 -18.13 -4.46
CA LYS A 105 -1.51 -19.38 -4.35
C LYS A 105 -0.91 -19.83 -5.67
N LYS A 106 -1.74 -19.89 -6.74
CA LYS A 106 -1.30 -20.27 -8.08
C LYS A 106 -0.17 -19.38 -8.58
N ILE A 107 -0.26 -18.06 -8.37
CA ILE A 107 0.77 -17.10 -8.77
C ILE A 107 2.06 -17.37 -7.98
N THR A 108 1.98 -17.45 -6.64
CA THR A 108 3.14 -17.67 -5.76
C THR A 108 3.89 -18.97 -6.11
N GLU A 109 3.17 -20.03 -6.45
CA GLU A 109 3.78 -21.31 -6.85
C GLU A 109 4.37 -21.29 -8.27
N SER A 110 4.03 -20.30 -9.11
CA SER A 110 4.40 -20.25 -10.54
C SER A 110 5.53 -19.28 -10.85
N ILE A 111 5.79 -18.27 -10.01
CA ILE A 111 6.87 -17.30 -10.19
C ILE A 111 7.99 -17.53 -9.18
N LYS A 112 9.18 -16.99 -9.47
CA LYS A 112 10.37 -17.15 -8.63
C LYS A 112 10.62 -15.97 -7.71
N ILE A 113 10.03 -14.82 -8.01
CA ILE A 113 10.16 -13.62 -7.20
C ILE A 113 9.18 -13.65 -6.02
N PRO A 114 9.54 -13.12 -4.85
CA PRO A 114 8.66 -13.07 -3.69
C PRO A 114 7.33 -12.38 -3.97
N THR A 115 6.23 -12.98 -3.47
CA THR A 115 4.90 -12.41 -3.49
C THR A 115 4.54 -11.81 -2.13
N ILE A 116 3.94 -10.61 -2.14
CA ILE A 116 3.51 -9.90 -0.93
C ILE A 116 2.01 -9.67 -1.02
N GLY A 117 1.24 -10.32 -0.14
CA GLY A 117 -0.22 -10.27 -0.15
C GLY A 117 -0.78 -9.12 0.68
N ILE A 118 -1.82 -8.47 0.16
CA ILE A 118 -2.74 -7.63 0.91
C ILE A 118 -4.17 -7.93 0.45
N GLY A 119 -4.98 -8.53 1.33
CA GLY A 119 -6.29 -9.02 0.94
C GLY A 119 -6.28 -10.12 -0.12
N ALA A 120 -5.18 -10.90 -0.20
CA ALA A 120 -4.97 -11.98 -1.17
C ALA A 120 -4.93 -13.39 -0.51
N GLY A 121 -5.29 -13.48 0.77
CA GLY A 121 -5.24 -14.73 1.54
C GLY A 121 -3.83 -15.09 2.02
N PRO A 122 -3.64 -16.29 2.62
CA PRO A 122 -2.44 -16.63 3.39
C PRO A 122 -1.29 -17.25 2.58
N TYR A 123 -1.40 -17.38 1.26
CA TYR A 123 -0.48 -18.19 0.46
C TYR A 123 0.66 -17.42 -0.20
N CYS A 124 0.76 -16.10 0.02
CA CYS A 124 1.90 -15.30 -0.42
C CYS A 124 3.09 -15.48 0.54
N ASP A 125 4.30 -15.23 0.04
CA ASP A 125 5.55 -15.33 0.83
C ASP A 125 5.61 -14.30 1.96
N GLY A 126 5.00 -13.12 1.76
CA GLY A 126 4.86 -12.07 2.76
C GLY A 126 3.47 -11.45 2.80
N GLN A 127 3.20 -10.67 3.85
CA GLN A 127 1.92 -9.98 4.05
C GLN A 127 2.17 -8.53 4.46
N ILE A 128 1.36 -7.62 3.93
CA ILE A 128 1.33 -6.23 4.37
C ILE A 128 -0.10 -5.80 4.69
N GLN A 129 -0.23 -4.78 5.50
CA GLN A 129 -1.48 -4.09 5.77
C GLN A 129 -1.24 -2.58 5.86
N VAL A 130 -2.30 -1.79 5.64
CA VAL A 130 -2.24 -0.35 5.83
C VAL A 130 -2.05 -0.04 7.31
N PHE A 131 -1.07 0.80 7.63
CA PHE A 131 -0.74 1.20 8.99
C PHE A 131 -1.94 1.71 9.80
N HIS A 132 -2.77 2.55 9.18
CA HIS A 132 -3.98 3.09 9.81
C HIS A 132 -5.00 2.00 10.13
N ASP A 133 -5.11 0.97 9.28
CA ASP A 133 -6.00 -0.16 9.53
C ASP A 133 -5.51 -0.99 10.72
N ILE A 134 -4.20 -1.30 10.77
CA ILE A 134 -3.58 -2.07 11.86
C ILE A 134 -3.86 -1.40 13.22
N LEU A 135 -3.74 -0.09 13.29
CA LEU A 135 -3.87 0.69 14.52
C LEU A 135 -5.30 1.15 14.81
N GLY A 136 -6.24 0.97 13.87
CA GLY A 136 -7.61 1.42 14.03
C GLY A 136 -7.71 2.94 14.16
N LEU A 137 -7.06 3.67 13.23
CA LEU A 137 -7.07 5.13 13.22
C LEU A 137 -8.27 5.72 12.47
N TYR A 138 -8.99 4.89 11.70
CA TYR A 138 -10.22 5.27 11.02
C TYR A 138 -11.46 4.81 11.78
N ASP A 139 -12.54 5.61 11.71
CA ASP A 139 -13.85 5.26 12.26
C ASP A 139 -14.82 4.75 11.19
N GLU A 140 -14.49 4.93 9.90
CA GLU A 140 -15.44 4.72 8.82
C GLU A 140 -15.42 3.27 8.32
N ILE A 141 -14.89 3.02 7.15
CA ILE A 141 -14.92 1.70 6.54
C ILE A 141 -13.65 0.94 6.84
N ILE A 142 -13.75 -0.16 7.58
CA ILE A 142 -12.64 -1.10 7.78
C ILE A 142 -12.72 -2.13 6.66
N PRO A 143 -11.66 -2.28 5.83
CA PRO A 143 -11.63 -3.30 4.81
C PRO A 143 -11.78 -4.70 5.43
N LYS A 144 -12.64 -5.55 4.86
CA LYS A 144 -12.95 -6.89 5.40
C LYS A 144 -11.72 -7.81 5.56
N HIS A 145 -10.68 -7.55 4.81
CA HIS A 145 -9.42 -8.30 4.85
C HIS A 145 -8.41 -7.73 5.85
N SER A 146 -8.68 -6.57 6.40
CA SER A 146 -7.80 -5.91 7.37
C SER A 146 -8.08 -6.42 8.77
N LYS A 147 -7.00 -6.68 9.52
CA LYS A 147 -7.07 -7.02 10.95
C LYS A 147 -6.59 -5.85 11.78
N GLN A 148 -7.47 -5.33 12.61
CA GLN A 148 -7.11 -4.34 13.62
C GLN A 148 -6.44 -5.03 14.82
N TYR A 149 -5.31 -4.49 15.25
CA TYR A 149 -4.60 -4.91 16.45
C TYR A 149 -4.79 -3.93 17.62
N SER A 150 -5.28 -2.71 17.32
CA SER A 150 -5.57 -1.67 18.27
C SER A 150 -6.74 -0.81 17.79
N ASN A 151 -7.26 0.08 18.67
CA ASN A 151 -8.27 1.08 18.35
C ASN A 151 -7.80 2.47 18.85
N LEU A 152 -6.67 2.91 18.32
CA LEU A 152 -6.06 4.17 18.75
C LEU A 152 -6.90 5.39 18.38
N GLY A 153 -7.70 5.34 17.32
CA GLY A 153 -8.60 6.44 16.94
C GLY A 153 -9.57 6.81 18.05
N ASN A 154 -10.22 5.81 18.65
CA ASN A 154 -11.13 6.04 19.77
C ASN A 154 -10.39 6.47 21.04
N GLU A 155 -9.21 5.92 21.31
CA GLU A 155 -8.39 6.33 22.44
C GLU A 155 -7.94 7.79 22.32
N ILE A 156 -7.47 8.21 21.16
CA ILE A 156 -7.11 9.61 20.88
C ILE A 156 -8.31 10.52 21.13
N LYS A 157 -9.49 10.18 20.60
CA LYS A 157 -10.72 10.96 20.81
C LYS A 157 -11.08 11.07 22.31
N ARG A 158 -10.96 9.97 23.05
CA ARG A 158 -11.22 9.93 24.49
C ARG A 158 -10.28 10.86 25.26
N VAL A 159 -8.98 10.80 24.95
CA VAL A 159 -7.95 11.62 25.61
C VAL A 159 -8.17 13.10 25.31
N ILE A 160 -8.40 13.46 24.06
CA ILE A 160 -8.64 14.87 23.68
C ILE A 160 -9.93 15.40 24.31
N LYS A 161 -11.01 14.59 24.37
CA LYS A 161 -12.24 14.98 25.07
C LYS A 161 -12.02 15.21 26.56
N LYS A 162 -11.23 14.35 27.20
CA LYS A 162 -10.86 14.52 28.62
C LYS A 162 -10.08 15.82 28.84
N TYR A 163 -9.05 16.07 28.04
CA TYR A 163 -8.27 17.31 28.07
C TYR A 163 -9.17 18.54 27.92
N LYS A 164 -10.07 18.55 26.94
CA LYS A 164 -11.02 19.65 26.74
C LYS A 164 -11.86 19.91 27.98
N LEU A 165 -12.43 18.86 28.59
CA LEU A 165 -13.23 18.99 29.80
C LEU A 165 -12.45 19.55 31.00
N GLU A 166 -11.19 19.13 31.17
CA GLU A 166 -10.31 19.61 32.22
C GLU A 166 -9.97 21.10 32.05
N VAL A 167 -9.77 21.56 30.80
CA VAL A 167 -9.58 22.97 30.47
C VAL A 167 -10.85 23.78 30.74
N GLU A 168 -12.00 23.33 30.28
CA GLU A 168 -13.30 24.01 30.43
C GLU A 168 -13.71 24.12 31.92
N SER A 169 -13.34 23.11 32.74
CA SER A 169 -13.62 23.08 34.17
C SER A 169 -12.55 23.77 35.05
N ASN A 170 -11.54 24.38 34.45
CA ASN A 170 -10.37 24.95 35.13
C ASN A 170 -9.56 23.94 35.96
N PHE A 171 -9.68 22.64 35.68
CA PHE A 171 -8.90 21.61 36.34
C PHE A 171 -7.45 21.53 35.80
N PHE A 172 -7.26 21.94 34.53
CA PHE A 172 -5.97 22.05 33.88
C PHE A 172 -5.79 23.48 33.30
N PRO A 173 -4.58 24.09 33.41
CA PRO A 173 -3.41 23.62 34.20
C PRO A 173 -3.62 23.81 35.68
N LYS A 174 -3.00 22.97 36.53
CA LYS A 174 -2.96 23.16 37.98
C LYS A 174 -2.15 24.39 38.33
N ILE A 175 -2.47 25.04 39.47
CA ILE A 175 -1.78 26.25 39.92
C ILE A 175 -0.27 26.04 40.10
N GLU A 176 0.15 24.84 40.50
CA GLU A 176 1.56 24.46 40.68
C GLU A 176 2.34 24.33 39.36
N GLU A 177 1.63 24.10 38.24
CA GLU A 177 2.22 24.00 36.90
C GLU A 177 2.38 25.37 36.22
N LYS A 178 1.85 26.45 36.80
CA LYS A 178 1.95 27.83 36.30
C LYS A 178 3.25 28.55 36.70
N ASN A 179 4.05 28.01 37.61
CA ASN A 179 5.24 28.66 38.10
C ASN A 179 6.52 28.18 37.39
N THR A 180 6.69 28.59 36.14
CA THR A 180 8.02 28.66 35.52
C THR A 180 8.50 30.08 35.26
N ASP A 181 7.95 31.04 35.98
CA ASP A 181 8.58 32.35 36.11
C ASP A 181 9.66 32.28 37.19
N LYS A 182 10.83 31.80 36.82
CA LYS A 182 12.06 32.10 37.52
C LYS A 182 12.64 33.37 36.90
N SER A 183 12.42 34.48 37.60
CA SER A 183 13.20 35.73 37.54
C SER A 183 14.70 35.47 37.52
#